data_447943d93b1c97edc00ad37ff13b047d
#
_entry.id   447943d93b1c97edc00ad37ff13b047d
#
_cell.length_a   1.000
_cell.length_b   1.000
_cell.length_c   1.000
_cell.angle_alpha   90.00
_cell.angle_beta   90.00
_cell.angle_gamma   90.00
#
_symmetry.space_group_name_H-M   'P 1'
#
loop_
_entity.id
_entity.type
_entity.pdbx_description
1 polymer ?
#
loop_
_entity_poly.entity_id
_entity_poly.type
_entity_poly.pdbx_seq_one_letter_code
_entity_poly.pdbx_strand_id
1 'polypeptide(L)'
;MKRNLITFIAFSAFLTVGSVACYGQVTINQPASIAELMELKKEVARNESAYQVQIYNRNINDANRVLLELKNSQKNQPVSLVFESPNYKVRLGSFRTRLEAEKNLLEIKKTYPAAFVVGLKQ
;
A
#
# COMPACT_ATOMS: atom_id res chain seq x y z
N MET A 1 -76.16 6.58 -20.13
CA MET A 1 -74.94 7.36 -20.20
C MET A 1 -74.30 7.69 -18.84
N LYS A 2 -75.08 7.98 -17.83
CA LYS A 2 -74.53 8.29 -16.48
C LYS A 2 -73.84 7.10 -15.78
N ARG A 3 -74.23 5.87 -16.08
CA ARG A 3 -73.72 4.66 -15.47
C ARG A 3 -72.29 4.29 -15.93
N ASN A 4 -71.95 4.63 -17.19
CA ASN A 4 -70.63 4.36 -17.77
C ASN A 4 -69.58 5.40 -17.35
N LEU A 5 -70.04 6.63 -17.03
CA LEU A 5 -69.15 7.69 -16.56
C LEU A 5 -68.57 7.40 -15.18
N ILE A 6 -69.39 6.83 -14.29
CA ILE A 6 -68.98 6.47 -12.93
C ILE A 6 -67.96 5.30 -12.95
N THR A 7 -68.17 4.33 -13.86
CA THR A 7 -67.24 3.22 -14.02
C THR A 7 -65.88 3.67 -14.60
N PHE A 8 -65.87 4.65 -15.49
CA PHE A 8 -64.62 5.23 -16.00
C PHE A 8 -63.86 6.02 -14.91
N ILE A 9 -64.56 6.76 -14.08
CA ILE A 9 -63.95 7.52 -12.98
C ILE A 9 -63.37 6.58 -11.91
N ALA A 10 -64.07 5.49 -11.58
CA ALA A 10 -63.58 4.48 -10.62
C ALA A 10 -62.36 3.72 -11.16
N PHE A 11 -62.29 3.46 -12.44
CA PHE A 11 -61.15 2.80 -13.08
C PHE A 11 -59.90 3.71 -13.18
N SER A 12 -60.13 5.02 -13.41
CA SER A 12 -59.04 6.02 -13.44
C SER A 12 -58.42 6.26 -12.08
N ALA A 13 -59.17 6.15 -10.98
CA ALA A 13 -58.66 6.33 -9.63
C ALA A 13 -57.77 5.15 -9.14
N PHE A 14 -57.92 3.97 -9.76
CA PHE A 14 -57.13 2.79 -9.39
C PHE A 14 -55.74 2.75 -10.03
N LEU A 15 -55.48 3.52 -11.08
CA LEU A 15 -54.18 3.54 -11.77
C LEU A 15 -53.14 4.49 -11.17
N THR A 16 -53.50 5.29 -10.16
CA THR A 16 -52.58 6.32 -9.59
C THR A 16 -51.86 5.89 -8.29
N VAL A 17 -52.08 4.66 -7.79
CA VAL A 17 -51.48 4.17 -6.53
C VAL A 17 -50.27 3.27 -6.75
N GLY A 18 -49.58 3.38 -7.88
CA GLY A 18 -48.57 2.42 -8.27
C GLY A 18 -47.11 2.91 -8.38
N SER A 19 -46.74 4.05 -7.78
CA SER A 19 -45.32 4.46 -7.81
C SER A 19 -44.77 4.73 -6.42
N VAL A 20 -44.61 3.68 -5.62
CA VAL A 20 -43.72 3.71 -4.48
C VAL A 20 -42.32 3.51 -5.04
N ALA A 21 -41.63 4.62 -5.30
CA ALA A 21 -40.20 4.58 -5.58
C ALA A 21 -39.50 4.04 -4.33
N CYS A 22 -39.12 2.77 -4.38
CA CYS A 22 -38.29 2.14 -3.37
C CYS A 22 -36.88 2.70 -3.54
N TYR A 23 -36.59 3.84 -2.91
CA TYR A 23 -35.21 4.32 -2.74
C TYR A 23 -34.56 3.40 -1.72
N GLY A 24 -33.95 2.33 -2.21
CA GLY A 24 -33.06 1.50 -1.43
C GLY A 24 -31.81 2.31 -1.09
N GLN A 25 -31.83 3.02 0.03
CA GLN A 25 -30.61 3.54 0.63
C GLN A 25 -29.82 2.34 1.14
N VAL A 26 -28.80 1.94 0.40
CA VAL A 26 -27.79 1.02 0.90
C VAL A 26 -26.97 1.79 1.93
N THR A 27 -27.42 1.77 3.18
CA THR A 27 -26.61 2.24 4.29
C THR A 27 -25.56 1.15 4.53
N ILE A 28 -24.35 1.34 3.97
CA ILE A 28 -23.20 0.50 4.28
C ILE A 28 -22.80 0.87 5.72
N ASN A 29 -23.33 0.15 6.67
CA ASN A 29 -22.93 0.25 8.06
C ASN A 29 -21.59 -0.49 8.17
N GLN A 30 -20.48 0.22 7.90
CA GLN A 30 -19.15 -0.33 8.13
C GLN A 30 -18.99 -0.52 9.65
N PRO A 31 -18.73 -1.74 10.13
CA PRO A 31 -18.43 -1.94 11.55
C PRO A 31 -17.27 -1.02 11.95
N ALA A 32 -17.35 -0.41 13.10
CA ALA A 32 -16.33 0.49 13.65
C ALA A 32 -14.93 -0.15 13.63
N SER A 33 -14.86 -1.47 13.74
CA SER A 33 -13.63 -2.27 13.62
C SER A 33 -12.93 -2.13 12.26
N ILE A 34 -13.66 -1.95 11.15
CA ILE A 34 -13.05 -1.77 9.83
C ILE A 34 -12.42 -0.39 9.70
N ALA A 35 -13.05 0.66 10.21
CA ALA A 35 -12.48 2.00 10.23
C ALA A 35 -11.21 2.05 11.09
N GLU A 36 -11.21 1.42 12.25
CA GLU A 36 -10.05 1.29 13.13
C GLU A 36 -8.91 0.52 12.48
N LEU A 37 -9.20 -0.61 11.82
CA LEU A 37 -8.19 -1.37 11.06
C LEU A 37 -7.61 -0.57 9.89
N MET A 38 -8.40 0.26 9.21
CA MET A 38 -7.92 1.13 8.15
C MET A 38 -7.00 2.23 8.67
N GLU A 39 -7.32 2.83 9.83
CA GLU A 39 -6.44 3.81 10.47
C GLU A 39 -5.13 3.17 10.95
N LEU A 40 -5.18 2.01 11.60
CA LEU A 40 -3.99 1.24 11.97
C LEU A 40 -3.14 0.88 10.75
N LYS A 41 -3.76 0.47 9.65
CA LYS A 41 -3.04 0.18 8.40
C LYS A 41 -2.36 1.42 7.83
N LYS A 42 -3.02 2.58 7.86
CA LYS A 42 -2.42 3.86 7.44
C LYS A 42 -1.26 4.27 8.34
N GLU A 43 -1.38 4.07 9.64
CA GLU A 43 -0.32 4.39 10.60
C GLU A 43 0.89 3.49 10.40
N VAL A 44 0.68 2.18 10.23
CA VAL A 44 1.75 1.23 9.88
C VAL A 44 2.41 1.62 8.56
N ALA A 45 1.65 1.91 7.51
CA ALA A 45 2.17 2.32 6.22
C ALA A 45 2.97 3.65 6.27
N ARG A 46 2.60 4.58 7.17
CA ARG A 46 3.38 5.80 7.42
C ARG A 46 4.71 5.52 8.11
N ASN A 47 4.77 4.47 8.91
CA ASN A 47 5.96 4.07 9.65
C ASN A 47 6.83 3.07 8.89
N GLU A 48 6.32 2.48 7.79
CA GLU A 48 7.10 1.62 6.92
C GLU A 48 8.18 2.40 6.18
N SER A 49 9.35 1.78 6.10
CA SER A 49 10.47 2.32 5.34
C SER A 49 10.18 2.26 3.86
N ALA A 50 10.20 3.42 3.20
CA ALA A 50 9.95 3.52 1.77
C ALA A 50 11.22 3.37 0.92
N TYR A 51 12.40 3.52 1.53
CA TYR A 51 13.68 3.55 0.82
C TYR A 51 14.75 2.72 1.51
N GLN A 52 15.59 2.08 0.71
CA GLN A 52 16.78 1.35 1.15
C GLN A 52 17.96 1.67 0.22
N VAL A 53 19.18 1.43 0.67
CA VAL A 53 20.38 1.52 -0.18
C VAL A 53 20.76 0.12 -0.65
N GLN A 54 20.72 -0.12 -1.95
CA GLN A 54 21.18 -1.37 -2.54
C GLN A 54 22.68 -1.28 -2.84
N ILE A 55 23.44 -2.22 -2.31
CA ILE A 55 24.90 -2.23 -2.37
C ILE A 55 25.40 -3.28 -3.34
N TYR A 56 24.76 -4.43 -3.39
CA TYR A 56 25.19 -5.56 -4.21
C TYR A 56 23.99 -6.20 -4.93
N ASN A 57 24.25 -6.74 -6.14
CA ASN A 57 23.23 -7.40 -6.95
C ASN A 57 23.88 -8.40 -7.93
N ARG A 58 24.07 -9.64 -7.51
CA ARG A 58 24.53 -10.77 -8.36
C ARG A 58 24.34 -12.11 -7.66
N ASN A 59 25.44 -12.88 -7.51
CA ASN A 59 25.44 -14.24 -6.97
C ASN A 59 25.35 -14.27 -5.42
N ILE A 60 24.94 -15.42 -4.89
CA ILE A 60 24.72 -15.62 -3.44
C ILE A 60 26.03 -15.59 -2.64
N ASN A 61 27.12 -16.12 -3.17
CA ASN A 61 28.38 -16.26 -2.41
C ASN A 61 28.97 -14.89 -2.08
N ASP A 62 29.08 -14.03 -3.07
CA ASP A 62 29.55 -12.66 -2.87
C ASP A 62 28.55 -11.82 -2.09
N ALA A 63 27.24 -12.03 -2.29
CA ALA A 63 26.21 -11.36 -1.52
C ALA A 63 26.33 -11.66 -0.02
N ASN A 64 26.58 -12.91 0.37
CA ASN A 64 26.81 -13.30 1.74
C ASN A 64 28.07 -12.66 2.33
N ARG A 65 29.16 -12.58 1.55
CA ARG A 65 30.39 -11.90 1.98
C ARG A 65 30.15 -10.42 2.26
N VAL A 66 29.51 -9.72 1.33
CA VAL A 66 29.15 -8.29 1.49
C VAL A 66 28.20 -8.10 2.66
N LEU A 67 27.23 -9.01 2.85
CA LEU A 67 26.30 -8.97 3.98
C LEU A 67 27.04 -9.03 5.32
N LEU A 68 27.99 -9.95 5.49
CA LEU A 68 28.78 -10.10 6.71
C LEU A 68 29.67 -8.89 6.95
N GLU A 69 30.33 -8.38 5.92
CA GLU A 69 31.16 -7.18 5.98
C GLU A 69 30.36 -5.96 6.44
N LEU A 70 29.18 -5.75 5.85
CA LEU A 70 28.28 -4.66 6.24
C LEU A 70 27.74 -4.79 7.65
N LYS A 71 27.38 -6.00 8.09
CA LYS A 71 26.94 -6.24 9.48
C LYS A 71 28.01 -5.90 10.50
N ASN A 72 29.28 -6.10 10.14
CA ASN A 72 30.40 -5.77 11.01
C ASN A 72 30.74 -4.27 11.02
N SER A 73 30.62 -3.62 9.87
CA SER A 73 30.96 -2.18 9.69
C SER A 73 29.79 -1.25 10.05
N GLN A 74 28.55 -1.64 9.76
CA GLN A 74 27.34 -0.83 9.92
C GLN A 74 26.42 -1.38 11.00
N LYS A 75 26.91 -1.46 12.24
CA LYS A 75 26.16 -2.04 13.37
C LYS A 75 24.84 -1.34 13.72
N ASN A 76 24.71 -0.08 13.34
CA ASN A 76 23.53 0.75 13.67
C ASN A 76 22.43 0.71 12.63
N GLN A 77 22.63 0.01 11.52
CA GLN A 77 21.64 -0.05 10.42
C GLN A 77 21.30 -1.49 10.07
N PRO A 78 20.03 -1.79 9.78
CA PRO A 78 19.62 -3.12 9.36
C PRO A 78 20.21 -3.44 7.98
N VAL A 79 20.80 -4.62 7.84
CA VAL A 79 21.28 -5.15 6.56
C VAL A 79 20.48 -6.39 6.21
N SER A 80 19.95 -6.45 5.01
CA SER A 80 19.12 -7.55 4.52
C SER A 80 19.64 -8.13 3.22
N LEU A 81 19.48 -9.44 3.08
CA LEU A 81 19.69 -10.17 1.83
C LEU A 81 18.31 -10.50 1.23
N VAL A 82 18.07 -10.04 0.03
CA VAL A 82 16.80 -10.24 -0.69
C VAL A 82 17.07 -11.00 -1.98
N PHE A 83 16.30 -12.06 -2.22
CA PHE A 83 16.31 -12.74 -3.50
C PHE A 83 15.25 -12.13 -4.42
N GLU A 84 15.68 -11.55 -5.51
CA GLU A 84 14.82 -11.13 -6.61
C GLU A 84 15.36 -11.77 -7.89
N SER A 85 14.65 -12.79 -8.35
CA SER A 85 15.06 -13.63 -9.48
C SER A 85 15.59 -12.80 -10.67
N PRO A 86 16.77 -13.15 -11.23
CA PRO A 86 17.62 -14.27 -10.89
C PRO A 86 18.72 -13.96 -9.84
N ASN A 87 18.75 -12.78 -9.25
CA ASN A 87 19.85 -12.25 -8.46
C ASN A 87 19.56 -12.14 -6.96
N TYR A 88 20.65 -12.19 -6.18
CA TYR A 88 20.64 -11.84 -4.76
C TYR A 88 21.09 -10.40 -4.58
N LYS A 89 20.33 -9.65 -3.78
CA LYS A 89 20.56 -8.23 -3.53
C LYS A 89 20.85 -8.01 -2.05
N VAL A 90 21.89 -7.24 -1.75
CA VAL A 90 22.18 -6.78 -0.39
C VAL A 90 21.71 -5.35 -0.26
N ARG A 91 20.82 -5.12 0.70
CA ARG A 91 20.21 -3.82 0.98
C ARG A 91 20.53 -3.39 2.40
N LEU A 92 20.82 -2.12 2.56
CA LEU A 92 21.15 -1.49 3.83
C LEU A 92 20.13 -0.40 4.17
N GLY A 93 19.82 -0.32 5.47
CA GLY A 93 19.00 0.73 6.04
C GLY A 93 17.50 0.53 5.85
N SER A 94 16.76 1.42 6.50
CA SER A 94 15.32 1.50 6.49
C SER A 94 14.95 2.97 6.64
N PHE A 95 14.81 3.65 5.52
CA PHE A 95 14.66 5.11 5.48
C PHE A 95 13.23 5.49 5.09
N ARG A 96 12.68 6.49 5.76
CA ARG A 96 11.34 6.99 5.46
C ARG A 96 11.33 7.95 4.27
N THR A 97 12.41 8.68 4.07
CA THR A 97 12.53 9.66 2.99
C THR A 97 13.71 9.33 2.08
N ARG A 98 13.57 9.71 0.82
CA ARG A 98 14.65 9.58 -0.16
C ARG A 98 15.89 10.40 0.23
N LEU A 99 15.68 11.57 0.78
CA LEU A 99 16.78 12.46 1.20
C LEU A 99 17.63 11.83 2.31
N GLU A 100 16.98 11.17 3.27
CA GLU A 100 17.67 10.43 4.33
C GLU A 100 18.49 9.26 3.76
N ALA A 101 17.92 8.50 2.84
CA ALA A 101 18.62 7.43 2.14
C ALA A 101 19.82 7.95 1.32
N GLU A 102 19.66 9.06 0.61
CA GLU A 102 20.74 9.69 -0.17
C GLU A 102 21.86 10.22 0.71
N LYS A 103 21.56 10.81 1.86
CA LYS A 103 22.56 11.23 2.84
C LYS A 103 23.44 10.05 3.30
N ASN A 104 22.83 8.93 3.64
CA ASN A 104 23.56 7.73 4.03
C ASN A 104 24.33 7.11 2.85
N LEU A 105 23.76 7.18 1.64
CA LEU A 105 24.42 6.72 0.43
C LEU A 105 25.77 7.40 0.19
N LEU A 106 25.91 8.69 0.50
CA LEU A 106 27.17 9.41 0.32
C LEU A 106 28.32 8.78 1.11
N GLU A 107 28.06 8.30 2.30
CA GLU A 107 29.08 7.62 3.12
C GLU A 107 29.36 6.22 2.59
N ILE A 108 28.30 5.47 2.21
CA ILE A 108 28.41 4.12 1.70
C ILE A 108 29.18 4.08 0.38
N LYS A 109 29.00 5.07 -0.48
CA LYS A 109 29.71 5.18 -1.77
C LYS A 109 31.22 5.29 -1.64
N LYS A 110 31.74 5.70 -0.51
CA LYS A 110 33.19 5.72 -0.27
C LYS A 110 33.79 4.30 -0.31
N THR A 111 33.03 3.31 0.14
CA THR A 111 33.45 1.90 0.16
C THR A 111 32.82 1.11 -1.00
N TYR A 112 31.59 1.42 -1.37
CA TYR A 112 30.80 0.74 -2.42
C TYR A 112 30.30 1.75 -3.47
N PRO A 113 31.12 2.12 -4.46
CA PRO A 113 30.78 3.15 -5.45
C PRO A 113 29.53 2.84 -6.29
N ALA A 114 29.21 1.55 -6.46
CA ALA A 114 28.07 1.07 -7.22
C ALA A 114 26.73 1.10 -6.44
N ALA A 115 26.77 1.52 -5.17
CA ALA A 115 25.55 1.61 -4.35
C ALA A 115 24.59 2.69 -4.86
N PHE A 116 23.29 2.44 -4.71
CA PHE A 116 22.24 3.39 -5.07
C PHE A 116 20.98 3.23 -4.19
N VAL A 117 20.15 4.27 -4.15
CA VAL A 117 18.89 4.25 -3.41
C VAL A 117 17.81 3.51 -4.20
N VAL A 118 17.09 2.63 -3.53
CA VAL A 118 15.93 1.89 -4.06
C VAL A 118 14.68 2.31 -3.30
N GLY A 119 13.64 2.66 -4.02
CA GLY A 119 12.29 2.80 -3.46
C GLY A 119 11.64 1.42 -3.33
N LEU A 120 11.10 1.13 -2.16
CA LEU A 120 10.31 -0.08 -1.94
C LEU A 120 8.89 0.20 -2.45
N LYS A 121 8.41 -0.63 -3.38
CA LYS A 121 7.00 -0.57 -3.77
C LYS A 121 6.17 -1.12 -2.63
N GLN A 122 5.25 -0.32 -2.17
CA GLN A 122 4.15 -0.74 -1.29
C GLN A 122 3.09 -1.48 -2.10
#